data_cc6b2c5bbfd9a727aad03d6b5c54bd88
#
_entry.id   cc6b2c5bbfd9a727aad03d6b5c54bd88
#
_cell.length_a   1.000
_cell.length_b   1.000
_cell.length_c   1.000
_cell.angle_alpha   90.00
_cell.angle_beta   90.00
_cell.angle_gamma   90.00
#
_symmetry.space_group_name_H-M   'P 1'
#
loop_
_entity.id
_entity.type
_entity.pdbx_description
1 polymer ?
#
loop_
_entity_poly.entity_id
_entity_poly.type
_entity_poly.pdbx_seq_one_letter_code
_entity_poly.pdbx_strand_id
1 'polypeptide(L)'
;MTAQEYEQFLFPNLTFCIFAENGSCYMDIHEIINKIYPIPETSMDKLTKHLSKVTYPKGHHILEAGKTETNIFFIEKGIVRAYIPVDGKEVTFWIGKEGSAIVSLKSYVDNQQGYESMELMEESELYLLKRKDLQELFKEDIHIANWGRKFAESEFMQTEERLISLLFTNASERYMKLIQNNPELLQRMPLECLASYLGITPVSLSR
;
A
#
# COMPACT_ATOMS: atom_id res chain seq x y z
N MET A 1 -0.15 8.15 30.51
CA MET A 1 0.15 8.45 29.10
C MET A 1 -1.10 9.08 28.52
N THR A 2 -1.04 10.33 28.16
CA THR A 2 -2.18 11.09 27.60
C THR A 2 -2.33 10.74 26.10
N ALA A 3 -3.50 10.99 25.53
CA ALA A 3 -3.75 10.77 24.09
C ALA A 3 -2.70 11.50 23.22
N GLN A 4 -2.20 12.66 23.64
CA GLN A 4 -1.13 13.42 22.96
C GLN A 4 0.23 12.74 23.02
N GLU A 5 0.58 12.08 24.11
CA GLU A 5 1.84 11.31 24.23
C GLU A 5 1.80 10.02 23.39
N TYR A 6 0.59 9.44 23.19
CA TYR A 6 0.39 8.29 22.30
C TYR A 6 0.58 8.68 20.82
N GLU A 7 0.18 9.88 20.42
CA GLU A 7 0.31 10.36 19.04
C GLU A 7 1.76 10.62 18.62
N GLN A 8 2.62 11.11 19.51
CA GLN A 8 4.05 11.32 19.20
C GLN A 8 4.86 10.02 19.09
N PHE A 9 4.39 8.93 19.70
CA PHE A 9 5.07 7.64 19.66
C PHE A 9 4.77 6.83 18.39
N LEU A 10 3.63 7.09 17.72
CA LEU A 10 3.13 6.30 16.60
C LEU A 10 3.58 6.78 15.21
N PHE A 11 4.10 7.99 15.06
CA PHE A 11 4.39 8.55 13.73
C PHE A 11 5.73 9.31 13.63
N PRO A 12 6.90 8.62 13.64
CA PRO A 12 8.19 9.31 13.51
C PRO A 12 8.57 9.71 12.07
N ASN A 13 7.83 9.32 11.02
CA ASN A 13 8.27 9.53 9.64
C ASN A 13 7.18 10.07 8.71
N LEU A 14 7.02 11.39 8.68
CA LEU A 14 6.42 12.10 7.54
C LEU A 14 7.41 12.02 6.37
N THR A 15 7.13 11.14 5.42
CA THR A 15 7.92 11.02 4.20
C THR A 15 7.55 12.15 3.24
N PHE A 16 8.51 13.04 2.94
CA PHE A 16 8.41 14.02 1.86
C PHE A 16 8.27 13.28 0.52
N CYS A 17 7.11 13.41 -0.13
CA CYS A 17 7.02 13.14 -1.56
C CYS A 17 7.78 14.22 -2.31
N ILE A 18 8.69 13.84 -3.19
CA ILE A 18 9.28 14.76 -4.17
C ILE A 18 8.17 15.07 -5.18
N PHE A 19 7.69 16.31 -5.18
CA PHE A 19 6.76 16.79 -6.21
C PHE A 19 7.55 16.98 -7.51
N ALA A 20 7.20 16.22 -8.56
CA ALA A 20 7.61 16.55 -9.91
C ALA A 20 7.00 17.93 -10.28
N GLU A 21 7.61 18.65 -11.23
CA GLU A 21 7.21 20.01 -11.66
C GLU A 21 5.73 20.16 -12.06
N ASN A 22 4.97 19.06 -12.18
CA ASN A 22 3.55 19.02 -12.53
C ASN A 22 2.61 18.57 -11.38
N GLY A 23 3.04 18.62 -10.11
CA GLY A 23 2.19 18.28 -8.98
C GLY A 23 1.87 16.78 -8.81
N SER A 24 2.49 15.89 -9.58
CA SER A 24 2.37 14.44 -9.48
C SER A 24 3.38 13.91 -8.49
N CYS A 25 2.93 13.19 -7.48
CA CYS A 25 3.81 12.47 -6.57
C CYS A 25 4.40 11.26 -7.32
N TYR A 26 5.70 11.07 -7.19
CA TYR A 26 6.47 10.01 -7.85
C TYR A 26 7.49 9.49 -6.85
N MET A 27 7.72 8.17 -6.78
CA MET A 27 8.70 7.58 -5.90
C MET A 27 9.52 6.51 -6.65
N ASP A 28 10.81 6.79 -6.83
CA ASP A 28 11.73 5.86 -7.48
C ASP A 28 11.88 4.55 -6.70
N ILE A 29 12.22 3.47 -7.38
CA ILE A 29 12.35 2.14 -6.77
C ILE A 29 13.43 2.06 -5.70
N HIS A 30 14.54 2.78 -5.85
CA HIS A 30 15.59 2.82 -4.82
C HIS A 30 15.09 3.52 -3.55
N GLU A 31 14.28 4.58 -3.70
CA GLU A 31 13.63 5.25 -2.58
C GLU A 31 12.63 4.32 -1.89
N ILE A 32 11.81 3.59 -2.66
CA ILE A 32 10.84 2.62 -2.13
C ILE A 32 11.54 1.54 -1.31
N ILE A 33 12.58 0.93 -1.87
CA ILE A 33 13.34 -0.14 -1.21
C ILE A 33 14.02 0.39 0.06
N ASN A 34 14.71 1.53 -0.02
CA ASN A 34 15.43 2.12 1.11
C ASN A 34 14.48 2.63 2.22
N LYS A 35 13.28 3.05 1.87
CA LYS A 35 12.24 3.44 2.83
C LYS A 35 11.79 2.25 3.68
N ILE A 36 11.71 1.06 3.11
CA ILE A 36 11.37 -0.16 3.84
C ILE A 36 12.54 -0.56 4.74
N TYR A 37 13.72 -0.72 4.15
CA TYR A 37 14.96 -1.03 4.86
C TYR A 37 16.17 -0.80 3.95
N PRO A 38 17.16 0.03 4.36
CA PRO A 38 18.35 0.27 3.56
C PRO A 38 19.15 -1.01 3.35
N ILE A 39 19.57 -1.26 2.11
CA ILE A 39 20.43 -2.38 1.73
C ILE A 39 21.67 -1.89 1.00
N PRO A 40 22.79 -2.66 0.99
CA PRO A 40 23.99 -2.33 0.23
C PRO A 40 23.70 -2.18 -1.26
N GLU A 41 24.45 -1.33 -1.97
CA GLU A 41 24.29 -1.05 -3.40
C GLU A 41 24.35 -2.34 -4.24
N THR A 42 25.26 -3.25 -3.90
CA THR A 42 25.37 -4.55 -4.60
C THR A 42 24.11 -5.41 -4.48
N SER A 43 23.41 -5.34 -3.35
CA SER A 43 22.12 -6.02 -3.14
C SER A 43 20.99 -5.28 -3.83
N MET A 44 21.03 -3.94 -3.84
CA MET A 44 20.10 -3.09 -4.59
C MET A 44 20.15 -3.42 -6.09
N ASP A 45 21.34 -3.46 -6.67
CA ASP A 45 21.55 -3.83 -8.07
C ASP A 45 21.02 -5.21 -8.43
N LYS A 46 21.19 -6.19 -7.51
CA LYS A 46 20.62 -7.53 -7.71
C LYS A 46 19.09 -7.50 -7.72
N LEU A 47 18.49 -6.84 -6.75
CA LEU A 47 17.02 -6.77 -6.61
C LEU A 47 16.38 -6.03 -7.79
N THR A 48 16.95 -4.89 -8.19
CA THR A 48 16.38 -4.04 -9.26
C THR A 48 16.48 -4.69 -10.64
N LYS A 49 17.45 -5.57 -10.90
CA LYS A 49 17.55 -6.34 -12.15
C LYS A 49 16.37 -7.30 -12.39
N HIS A 50 15.65 -7.68 -11.33
CA HIS A 50 14.47 -8.55 -11.41
C HIS A 50 13.16 -7.79 -11.49
N LEU A 51 13.20 -6.46 -11.46
CA LEU A 51 12.03 -5.61 -11.58
C LEU A 51 11.68 -5.32 -13.04
N SER A 52 10.40 -5.28 -13.33
CA SER A 52 9.88 -4.85 -14.63
C SER A 52 8.91 -3.68 -14.41
N LYS A 53 9.13 -2.58 -15.11
CA LYS A 53 8.20 -1.44 -15.08
C LYS A 53 6.99 -1.74 -15.95
N VAL A 54 5.79 -1.51 -15.43
CA VAL A 54 4.50 -1.73 -16.10
C VAL A 54 3.59 -0.54 -15.86
N THR A 55 2.77 -0.21 -16.84
CA THR A 55 1.78 0.86 -16.75
C THR A 55 0.40 0.32 -17.04
N TYR A 56 -0.58 0.71 -16.23
CA TYR A 56 -1.96 0.30 -16.40
C TYR A 56 -2.90 1.50 -16.32
N PRO A 57 -4.02 1.47 -17.04
CA PRO A 57 -5.00 2.55 -17.01
C PRO A 57 -5.81 2.52 -15.70
N LYS A 58 -6.46 3.64 -15.40
CA LYS A 58 -7.48 3.72 -14.35
C LYS A 58 -8.54 2.64 -14.51
N GLY A 59 -8.98 2.06 -13.39
CA GLY A 59 -9.99 1.00 -13.33
C GLY A 59 -9.46 -0.40 -13.65
N HIS A 60 -8.16 -0.55 -13.97
CA HIS A 60 -7.57 -1.87 -14.15
C HIS A 60 -7.49 -2.62 -12.81
N HIS A 61 -7.93 -3.87 -12.80
CA HIS A 61 -7.78 -4.75 -11.63
C HIS A 61 -6.43 -5.45 -11.71
N ILE A 62 -5.53 -5.07 -10.80
CA ILE A 62 -4.21 -5.72 -10.69
C ILE A 62 -4.32 -7.07 -9.98
N LEU A 63 -5.27 -7.19 -9.05
CA LEU A 63 -5.66 -8.44 -8.40
C LEU A 63 -7.18 -8.57 -8.46
N GLU A 64 -7.66 -9.81 -8.64
CA GLU A 64 -9.10 -10.12 -8.67
C GLU A 64 -9.43 -11.20 -7.63
N ALA A 65 -10.46 -10.97 -6.85
CA ALA A 65 -10.96 -11.94 -5.88
C ALA A 65 -11.26 -13.28 -6.56
N GLY A 66 -10.87 -14.37 -5.94
CA GLY A 66 -11.03 -15.72 -6.49
C GLY A 66 -9.96 -16.14 -7.51
N LYS A 67 -9.00 -15.24 -7.84
CA LYS A 67 -7.82 -15.58 -8.63
C LYS A 67 -6.58 -15.72 -7.75
N THR A 68 -5.56 -16.42 -8.27
CA THR A 68 -4.26 -16.53 -7.60
C THR A 68 -3.27 -15.64 -8.32
N GLU A 69 -2.77 -14.59 -7.64
CA GLU A 69 -1.69 -13.73 -8.10
C GLU A 69 -0.64 -13.65 -6.98
N THR A 70 0.55 -14.15 -7.28
CA THR A 70 1.63 -14.30 -6.29
C THR A 70 2.71 -13.24 -6.41
N ASN A 71 2.68 -12.41 -7.45
CA ASN A 71 3.69 -11.37 -7.66
C ASN A 71 3.45 -10.18 -6.70
N ILE A 72 4.50 -9.39 -6.53
CA ILE A 72 4.47 -8.13 -5.78
C ILE A 72 4.61 -6.99 -6.77
N PHE A 73 3.84 -5.92 -6.56
CA PHE A 73 4.00 -4.68 -7.31
C PHE A 73 4.32 -3.55 -6.33
N PHE A 74 5.23 -2.66 -6.70
CA PHE A 74 5.50 -1.43 -5.95
C PHE A 74 4.96 -0.25 -6.75
N ILE A 75 4.27 0.66 -6.08
CA ILE A 75 3.65 1.82 -6.73
C ILE A 75 4.71 2.92 -6.88
N GLU A 76 5.14 3.18 -8.12
CA GLU A 76 5.96 4.32 -8.48
C GLU A 76 5.11 5.58 -8.53
N LYS A 77 3.95 5.48 -9.19
CA LYS A 77 2.95 6.54 -9.35
C LYS A 77 1.56 5.94 -9.39
N GLY A 78 0.62 6.51 -8.66
CA GLY A 78 -0.77 6.11 -8.70
C GLY A 78 -1.36 5.75 -7.34
N ILE A 79 -2.64 5.46 -7.36
CA ILE A 79 -3.41 5.03 -6.18
C ILE A 79 -4.12 3.72 -6.49
N VAL A 80 -4.07 2.82 -5.52
CA VAL A 80 -4.72 1.51 -5.54
C VAL A 80 -5.66 1.40 -4.36
N ARG A 81 -6.86 0.86 -4.56
CA ARG A 81 -7.71 0.44 -3.46
C ARG A 81 -7.83 -1.08 -3.42
N ALA A 82 -7.78 -1.67 -2.23
CA ALA A 82 -8.14 -3.04 -2.00
C ALA A 82 -9.54 -3.11 -1.37
N TYR A 83 -10.39 -3.97 -1.90
CA TYR A 83 -11.75 -4.16 -1.42
C TYR A 83 -12.20 -5.60 -1.50
N ILE A 84 -13.23 -5.93 -0.71
CA ILE A 84 -13.96 -7.19 -0.78
C ILE A 84 -15.45 -6.91 -1.03
N PRO A 85 -16.15 -7.75 -1.81
CA PRO A 85 -17.59 -7.68 -1.94
C PRO A 85 -18.26 -8.25 -0.68
N VAL A 86 -19.14 -7.47 -0.04
CA VAL A 86 -19.92 -7.85 1.13
C VAL A 86 -21.37 -7.42 0.90
N ASP A 87 -22.30 -8.33 0.83
CA ASP A 87 -23.75 -8.06 0.63
C ASP A 87 -24.03 -7.12 -0.56
N GLY A 88 -23.34 -7.34 -1.67
CA GLY A 88 -23.49 -6.54 -2.89
C GLY A 88 -22.86 -5.15 -2.85
N LYS A 89 -22.08 -4.84 -1.81
CA LYS A 89 -21.28 -3.61 -1.67
C LYS A 89 -19.79 -3.91 -1.67
N GLU A 90 -19.01 -3.00 -2.17
CA GLU A 90 -17.54 -3.06 -2.11
C GLU A 90 -17.05 -2.41 -0.83
N VAL A 91 -16.45 -3.19 0.06
CA VAL A 91 -15.89 -2.70 1.32
C VAL A 91 -14.40 -2.49 1.14
N THR A 92 -13.97 -1.24 1.07
CA THR A 92 -12.56 -0.86 0.97
C THR A 92 -11.89 -1.01 2.33
N PHE A 93 -10.85 -1.83 2.40
CA PHE A 93 -10.12 -2.05 3.66
C PHE A 93 -8.68 -1.50 3.62
N TRP A 94 -8.12 -1.28 2.42
CA TRP A 94 -6.78 -0.75 2.23
C TRP A 94 -6.71 0.20 1.04
N ILE A 95 -5.85 1.22 1.15
CA ILE A 95 -5.51 2.17 0.09
C ILE A 95 -3.99 2.28 0.06
N GLY A 96 -3.41 2.03 -1.12
CA GLY A 96 -2.00 2.21 -1.40
C GLY A 96 -1.77 3.42 -2.30
N LYS A 97 -0.65 4.09 -2.09
CA LYS A 97 -0.15 5.20 -2.90
C LYS A 97 1.32 5.00 -3.22
N GLU A 98 1.96 5.98 -3.80
CA GLU A 98 3.39 5.94 -4.12
C GLU A 98 4.23 5.42 -2.94
N GLY A 99 5.08 4.44 -3.20
CA GLY A 99 5.91 3.75 -2.20
C GLY A 99 5.24 2.57 -1.49
N SER A 100 3.93 2.34 -1.72
CA SER A 100 3.23 1.16 -1.19
C SER A 100 3.47 -0.07 -2.06
N ALA A 101 3.34 -1.26 -1.46
CA ALA A 101 3.37 -2.54 -2.18
C ALA A 101 1.97 -3.13 -2.32
N ILE A 102 1.69 -3.71 -3.48
CA ILE A 102 0.47 -4.44 -3.81
C ILE A 102 0.79 -5.93 -3.76
N VAL A 103 0.12 -6.67 -2.90
CA VAL A 103 0.31 -8.11 -2.77
C VAL A 103 -0.96 -8.77 -2.22
N SER A 104 -1.38 -9.88 -2.82
CA SER A 104 -2.35 -10.77 -2.18
C SER A 104 -1.62 -11.70 -1.22
N LEU A 105 -1.74 -11.44 0.08
CA LEU A 105 -1.01 -12.24 1.09
C LEU A 105 -1.37 -13.71 1.02
N LYS A 106 -2.64 -14.06 0.84
CA LYS A 106 -3.08 -15.44 0.72
C LYS A 106 -2.49 -16.14 -0.52
N SER A 107 -2.44 -15.44 -1.65
CA SER A 107 -1.82 -15.96 -2.85
C SER A 107 -0.31 -16.08 -2.70
N TYR A 108 0.33 -15.04 -2.17
CA TYR A 108 1.79 -14.99 -2.02
C TYR A 108 2.31 -16.05 -1.04
N VAL A 109 1.67 -16.20 0.12
CA VAL A 109 2.11 -17.12 1.17
C VAL A 109 1.70 -18.56 0.85
N ASP A 110 0.39 -18.78 0.63
CA ASP A 110 -0.20 -20.12 0.57
C ASP A 110 -0.44 -20.62 -0.86
N ASN A 111 -0.18 -19.81 -1.89
CA ASN A 111 -0.49 -20.10 -3.30
C ASN A 111 -1.97 -20.44 -3.50
N GLN A 112 -2.85 -19.78 -2.77
CA GLN A 112 -4.31 -19.93 -2.85
C GLN A 112 -4.96 -18.70 -3.47
N GLN A 113 -6.23 -18.83 -3.85
CA GLN A 113 -7.02 -17.72 -4.37
C GLN A 113 -7.16 -16.62 -3.31
N GLY A 114 -6.91 -15.36 -3.71
CA GLY A 114 -7.15 -14.17 -2.90
C GLY A 114 -8.65 -13.94 -2.67
N TYR A 115 -9.00 -13.29 -1.58
CA TYR A 115 -10.37 -12.90 -1.26
C TYR A 115 -10.66 -11.45 -1.66
N GLU A 116 -9.64 -10.68 -1.97
CA GLU A 116 -9.69 -9.27 -2.32
C GLU A 116 -9.58 -9.02 -3.82
N SER A 117 -10.14 -7.90 -4.26
CA SER A 117 -9.80 -7.25 -5.52
C SER A 117 -9.00 -5.98 -5.26
N MET A 118 -8.03 -5.69 -6.12
CA MET A 118 -7.23 -4.46 -6.06
C MET A 118 -7.33 -3.73 -7.40
N GLU A 119 -7.89 -2.51 -7.35
CA GLU A 119 -8.22 -1.67 -8.50
C GLU A 119 -7.38 -0.39 -8.50
N LEU A 120 -6.88 -0.01 -9.66
CA LEU A 120 -6.17 1.24 -9.87
C LEU A 120 -7.16 2.42 -9.97
N MET A 121 -7.03 3.39 -9.08
CA MET A 121 -7.94 4.54 -9.01
C MET A 121 -7.61 5.63 -10.03
N GLU A 122 -6.42 5.56 -10.64
CA GLU A 122 -5.93 6.43 -11.71
C GLU A 122 -4.94 5.66 -12.59
N GLU A 123 -4.47 6.25 -13.70
CA GLU A 123 -3.36 5.68 -14.48
C GLU A 123 -2.13 5.55 -13.59
N SER A 124 -1.56 4.35 -13.54
CA SER A 124 -0.53 4.01 -12.56
C SER A 124 0.68 3.35 -13.21
N GLU A 125 1.86 3.70 -12.69
CA GLU A 125 3.15 3.11 -13.03
C GLU A 125 3.63 2.28 -11.84
N LEU A 126 3.94 1.01 -12.11
CA LEU A 126 4.28 0.03 -11.09
C LEU A 126 5.57 -0.69 -11.44
N TYR A 127 6.31 -1.12 -10.43
CA TYR A 127 7.39 -2.09 -10.56
C TYR A 127 6.87 -3.47 -10.18
N LEU A 128 6.91 -4.40 -11.12
CA LEU A 128 6.56 -5.81 -10.92
C LEU A 128 7.79 -6.59 -10.47
N LEU A 129 7.69 -7.31 -9.36
CA LEU A 129 8.65 -8.29 -8.87
C LEU A 129 7.99 -9.66 -8.80
N LYS A 130 8.52 -10.61 -9.56
CA LYS A 130 7.99 -11.98 -9.54
C LYS A 130 8.35 -12.68 -8.23
N ARG A 131 7.36 -13.33 -7.62
CA ARG A 131 7.56 -14.12 -6.39
C ARG A 131 8.73 -15.09 -6.49
N LYS A 132 8.83 -15.80 -7.63
CA LYS A 132 9.90 -16.79 -7.84
C LYS A 132 11.29 -16.13 -7.73
N ASP A 133 11.48 -14.99 -8.38
CA ASP A 133 12.77 -14.30 -8.40
C ASP A 133 13.12 -13.78 -7.00
N LEU A 134 12.15 -13.19 -6.28
CA LEU A 134 12.37 -12.73 -4.91
C LEU A 134 12.71 -13.88 -3.97
N GLN A 135 12.10 -15.05 -4.12
CA GLN A 135 12.37 -16.22 -3.30
C GLN A 135 13.79 -16.78 -3.53
N GLU A 136 14.32 -16.74 -4.76
CA GLU A 136 15.71 -17.09 -5.04
C GLU A 136 16.67 -16.04 -4.44
N LEU A 137 16.37 -14.75 -4.60
CA LEU A 137 17.16 -13.68 -4.01
C LEU A 137 17.25 -13.77 -2.48
N PHE A 138 16.20 -14.22 -1.79
CA PHE A 138 16.22 -14.45 -0.33
C PHE A 138 17.21 -15.55 0.08
N LYS A 139 17.45 -16.54 -0.79
CA LYS A 139 18.43 -17.62 -0.52
C LYS A 139 19.86 -17.17 -0.77
N GLU A 140 20.05 -16.28 -1.74
CA GLU A 140 21.37 -15.88 -2.23
C GLU A 140 21.95 -14.66 -1.53
N ASP A 141 21.08 -13.79 -0.95
CA ASP A 141 21.49 -12.51 -0.40
C ASP A 141 20.82 -12.22 0.93
N ILE A 142 21.61 -12.25 1.99
CA ILE A 142 21.12 -12.03 3.38
C ILE A 142 20.56 -10.61 3.58
N HIS A 143 21.04 -9.60 2.84
CA HIS A 143 20.54 -8.24 2.95
C HIS A 143 19.14 -8.13 2.33
N ILE A 144 18.92 -8.80 1.18
CA ILE A 144 17.59 -8.87 0.56
C ILE A 144 16.63 -9.69 1.44
N ALA A 145 17.10 -10.79 2.05
CA ALA A 145 16.28 -11.58 2.99
C ALA A 145 15.85 -10.73 4.21
N ASN A 146 16.78 -9.97 4.79
CA ASN A 146 16.46 -9.06 5.90
C ASN A 146 15.54 -7.91 5.48
N TRP A 147 15.71 -7.38 4.27
CA TRP A 147 14.79 -6.40 3.69
C TRP A 147 13.37 -6.99 3.59
N GLY A 148 13.22 -8.20 3.05
CA GLY A 148 11.93 -8.88 2.97
C GLY A 148 11.28 -9.13 4.33
N ARG A 149 12.07 -9.50 5.36
CA ARG A 149 11.58 -9.60 6.74
C ARG A 149 11.10 -8.25 7.27
N LYS A 150 11.89 -7.17 7.04
CA LYS A 150 11.50 -5.81 7.46
C LYS A 150 10.27 -5.31 6.72
N PHE A 151 10.14 -5.63 5.44
CA PHE A 151 8.92 -5.37 4.68
C PHE A 151 7.70 -6.03 5.34
N ALA A 152 7.76 -7.34 5.61
CA ALA A 152 6.67 -8.06 6.26
C ALA A 152 6.35 -7.51 7.67
N GLU A 153 7.36 -7.16 8.47
CA GLU A 153 7.18 -6.56 9.79
C GLU A 153 6.46 -5.20 9.69
N SER A 154 6.82 -4.35 8.70
CA SER A 154 6.20 -3.04 8.52
C SER A 154 4.74 -3.14 8.06
N GLU A 155 4.43 -4.07 7.14
CA GLU A 155 3.05 -4.32 6.69
C GLU A 155 2.18 -4.88 7.83
N PHE A 156 2.75 -5.72 8.69
CA PHE A 156 2.06 -6.22 9.88
C PHE A 156 1.73 -5.08 10.86
N MET A 157 2.69 -4.19 11.14
CA MET A 157 2.46 -3.02 12.00
C MET A 157 1.36 -2.10 11.44
N GLN A 158 1.39 -1.79 10.14
CA GLN A 158 0.36 -0.97 9.50
C GLN A 158 -1.04 -1.62 9.59
N THR A 159 -1.09 -2.95 9.45
CA THR A 159 -2.33 -3.71 9.60
C THR A 159 -2.86 -3.63 11.04
N GLU A 160 -1.99 -3.78 12.04
CA GLU A 160 -2.34 -3.65 13.46
C GLU A 160 -2.83 -2.23 13.79
N GLU A 161 -2.12 -1.20 13.33
CA GLU A 161 -2.54 0.20 13.50
C GLU A 161 -3.91 0.47 12.87
N ARG A 162 -4.15 -0.10 11.68
CA ARG A 162 -5.45 -0.02 11.02
C ARG A 162 -6.55 -0.68 11.83
N LEU A 163 -6.30 -1.86 12.37
CA LEU A 163 -7.24 -2.60 13.23
C LEU A 163 -7.55 -1.80 14.49
N ILE A 164 -6.53 -1.29 15.19
CA ILE A 164 -6.67 -0.44 16.37
C ILE A 164 -7.50 0.81 16.04
N SER A 165 -7.21 1.46 14.91
CA SER A 165 -7.97 2.62 14.48
C SER A 165 -9.46 2.31 14.27
N LEU A 166 -9.77 1.19 13.64
CA LEU A 166 -11.17 0.77 13.43
C LEU A 166 -11.91 0.43 14.72
N LEU A 167 -11.22 -0.15 15.72
CA LEU A 167 -11.83 -0.60 16.96
C LEU A 167 -11.97 0.53 17.99
N PHE A 168 -11.03 1.46 18.06
CA PHE A 168 -10.92 2.42 19.17
C PHE A 168 -11.09 3.88 18.79
N THR A 169 -11.23 4.22 17.49
CA THR A 169 -11.49 5.60 17.07
C THR A 169 -12.84 5.71 16.36
N ASN A 170 -13.48 6.87 16.54
CA ASN A 170 -14.71 7.17 15.83
C ASN A 170 -14.43 7.64 14.38
N ALA A 171 -15.49 7.75 13.57
CA ALA A 171 -15.36 8.10 12.15
C ALA A 171 -14.75 9.49 11.92
N SER A 172 -15.08 10.46 12.77
CA SER A 172 -14.55 11.83 12.65
C SER A 172 -13.04 11.86 12.93
N GLU A 173 -12.59 11.12 13.95
CA GLU A 173 -11.15 10.98 14.25
C GLU A 173 -10.40 10.31 13.10
N ARG A 174 -10.96 9.23 12.52
CA ARG A 174 -10.36 8.57 11.35
C ARG A 174 -10.29 9.51 10.15
N TYR A 175 -11.33 10.31 9.92
CA TYR A 175 -11.35 11.30 8.86
C TYR A 175 -10.30 12.39 9.07
N MET A 176 -10.20 12.93 10.28
CA MET A 176 -9.19 13.94 10.61
C MET A 176 -7.76 13.40 10.41
N LYS A 177 -7.50 12.17 10.83
CA LYS A 177 -6.21 11.50 10.56
C LYS A 177 -5.93 11.33 9.06
N LEU A 178 -6.95 10.97 8.27
CA LEU A 178 -6.82 10.85 6.82
C LEU A 178 -6.41 12.19 6.20
N ILE A 179 -7.08 13.30 6.57
CA ILE A 179 -6.78 14.64 6.05
C ILE A 179 -5.38 15.10 6.45
N GLN A 180 -4.97 14.84 7.69
CA GLN A 180 -3.66 15.25 8.20
C GLN A 180 -2.51 14.51 7.52
N ASN A 181 -2.68 13.20 7.31
CA ASN A 181 -1.60 12.34 6.83
C ASN A 181 -1.59 12.15 5.30
N ASN A 182 -2.75 12.26 4.65
CA ASN A 182 -2.92 11.99 3.22
C ASN A 182 -3.97 12.91 2.59
N PRO A 183 -3.80 14.24 2.65
CA PRO A 183 -4.79 15.19 2.13
C PRO A 183 -5.04 15.03 0.63
N GLU A 184 -4.05 14.55 -0.12
CA GLU A 184 -4.13 14.31 -1.56
C GLU A 184 -5.17 13.24 -1.95
N LEU A 185 -5.46 12.29 -1.05
CA LEU A 185 -6.47 11.25 -1.31
C LEU A 185 -7.87 11.83 -1.50
N LEU A 186 -8.18 12.96 -0.87
CA LEU A 186 -9.47 13.63 -1.04
C LEU A 186 -9.71 14.13 -2.47
N GLN A 187 -8.64 14.42 -3.21
CA GLN A 187 -8.70 14.90 -4.59
C GLN A 187 -8.58 13.77 -5.61
N ARG A 188 -7.87 12.70 -5.26
CA ARG A 188 -7.50 11.60 -6.17
C ARG A 188 -8.44 10.39 -6.09
N MET A 189 -9.28 10.29 -5.05
CA MET A 189 -10.18 9.15 -4.84
C MET A 189 -11.66 9.56 -4.82
N PRO A 190 -12.56 8.71 -5.35
CA PRO A 190 -14.00 8.90 -5.19
C PRO A 190 -14.41 8.91 -3.71
N LEU A 191 -15.33 9.82 -3.38
CA LEU A 191 -15.86 9.97 -2.02
C LEU A 191 -16.43 8.67 -1.44
N GLU A 192 -17.06 7.86 -2.31
CA GLU A 192 -17.63 6.57 -1.92
C GLU A 192 -16.57 5.56 -1.44
N CYS A 193 -15.41 5.53 -2.14
CA CYS A 193 -14.29 4.68 -1.74
C CYS A 193 -13.68 5.13 -0.41
N LEU A 194 -13.52 6.45 -0.21
CA LEU A 194 -13.04 7.02 1.04
C LEU A 194 -14.01 6.77 2.20
N ALA A 195 -15.32 6.95 1.97
CA ALA A 195 -16.34 6.68 2.97
C ALA A 195 -16.33 5.19 3.39
N SER A 196 -16.24 4.29 2.40
CA SER A 196 -16.10 2.86 2.65
C SER A 196 -14.83 2.54 3.46
N TYR A 197 -13.69 3.13 3.09
CA TYR A 197 -12.43 2.98 3.83
C TYR A 197 -12.53 3.48 5.27
N LEU A 198 -13.25 4.59 5.51
CA LEU A 198 -13.47 5.16 6.83
C LEU A 198 -14.55 4.41 7.65
N GLY A 199 -15.26 3.46 7.03
CA GLY A 199 -16.34 2.72 7.67
C GLY A 199 -17.59 3.56 7.95
N ILE A 200 -17.89 4.52 7.03
CA ILE A 200 -19.06 5.42 7.11
C ILE A 200 -19.81 5.46 5.79
N THR A 201 -20.98 6.11 5.81
CA THR A 201 -21.72 6.35 4.55
C THR A 201 -21.18 7.59 3.83
N PRO A 202 -21.27 7.66 2.48
CA PRO A 202 -20.89 8.85 1.72
C PRO A 202 -21.61 10.11 2.16
N VAL A 203 -22.89 10.00 2.58
CA VAL A 203 -23.69 11.11 3.13
C VAL A 203 -23.10 11.63 4.45
N SER A 204 -22.57 10.75 5.29
CA SER A 204 -21.90 11.15 6.54
C SER A 204 -20.58 11.85 6.27
N LEU A 205 -19.87 11.49 5.21
CA LEU A 205 -18.59 12.09 4.84
C LEU A 205 -18.75 13.49 4.22
N SER A 206 -19.88 13.73 3.51
CA SER A 206 -20.14 15.01 2.82
C SER A 206 -20.70 16.12 3.72
N ARG A 207 -21.00 15.84 4.98
CA ARG A 207 -21.48 16.79 6.01
C ARG A 207 -20.34 17.33 6.86
#